data_ae3edc23e1f0a13838ff56d6ea277855
#
_entry.id   ae3edc23e1f0a13838ff56d6ea277855
#
_cell.length_a   1.000
_cell.length_b   1.000
_cell.length_c   1.000
_cell.angle_alpha   90.00
_cell.angle_beta   90.00
_cell.angle_gamma   90.00
#
_symmetry.space_group_name_H-M   'P 1'
#
loop_
_entity.id
_entity.type
_entity.pdbx_description
1 polymer ?
#
loop_
_entity_poly.entity_id
_entity_poly.type
_entity_poly.pdbx_seq_one_letter_code
_entity_poly.pdbx_strand_id
1 'polypeptide(L)'
;MERALEAVWLSRVDYGEAWELQKKLVRDVDRGDRPDTLLLLEHPPTYTIGSDRHPEHLLLGPEELKRRGIALYEIDRGGDITYHGPGQLVGYPLLYLNPAGLDLHRYLRDLEEAIIGLLAEFGLEGGRKPAYTGVWVGDEKIAAIGVKFNKARTRKGFVTSHGFALNVRKSVEEEGFRGIVPCGISEYGVTSIEKLTGEKLTPEETGRRLLPHFARVFGFEARYRTSTSKPTSRAEATMANSII
;
A
#
# COMPACT_ATOMS: atom_id res chain seq x y z
N MET A 1 -11.76 -5.67 24.59
CA MET A 1 -11.54 -6.73 23.58
C MET A 1 -10.74 -6.11 22.44
N GLU A 2 -9.64 -6.72 22.07
CA GLU A 2 -8.87 -6.31 20.89
C GLU A 2 -9.72 -6.49 19.64
N ARG A 3 -9.59 -5.56 18.67
CA ARG A 3 -10.32 -5.63 17.41
C ARG A 3 -9.67 -6.71 16.52
N ALA A 4 -10.49 -7.51 15.84
CA ALA A 4 -9.98 -8.50 14.91
C ALA A 4 -9.54 -7.86 13.58
N LEU A 5 -8.38 -8.28 13.07
CA LEU A 5 -7.86 -7.91 11.75
C LEU A 5 -7.66 -9.17 10.91
N GLU A 6 -8.21 -9.17 9.71
CA GLU A 6 -7.92 -10.19 8.72
C GLU A 6 -6.87 -9.70 7.72
N ALA A 7 -5.66 -10.27 7.77
CA ALA A 7 -4.60 -9.97 6.82
C ALA A 7 -4.58 -11.03 5.71
N VAL A 8 -4.68 -10.59 4.44
CA VAL A 8 -4.80 -11.50 3.29
C VAL A 8 -3.72 -11.20 2.28
N TRP A 9 -2.89 -12.21 1.95
CA TRP A 9 -1.96 -12.14 0.83
C TRP A 9 -2.64 -12.55 -0.48
N LEU A 10 -2.59 -11.67 -1.49
CA LEU A 10 -3.27 -11.85 -2.79
C LEU A 10 -2.31 -12.17 -3.95
N SER A 11 -1.01 -12.35 -3.67
CA SER A 11 0.03 -12.48 -4.71
C SER A 11 0.11 -11.21 -5.59
N ARG A 12 0.28 -11.38 -6.91
CA ARG A 12 0.33 -10.25 -7.85
C ARG A 12 -1.03 -10.06 -8.50
N VAL A 13 -1.62 -8.86 -8.34
CA VAL A 13 -2.96 -8.49 -8.80
C VAL A 13 -2.89 -7.22 -9.65
N ASP A 14 -3.63 -7.16 -10.75
CA ASP A 14 -3.81 -5.92 -11.53
C ASP A 14 -4.33 -4.79 -10.63
N TYR A 15 -3.88 -3.55 -10.93
CA TYR A 15 -4.22 -2.42 -10.08
C TYR A 15 -5.73 -2.12 -10.08
N GLY A 16 -6.34 -2.16 -11.26
CA GLY A 16 -7.78 -1.92 -11.40
C GLY A 16 -8.62 -2.98 -10.67
N GLU A 17 -8.24 -4.25 -10.78
CA GLU A 17 -8.90 -5.35 -10.06
C GLU A 17 -8.78 -5.17 -8.54
N ALA A 18 -7.59 -4.86 -8.04
CA ALA A 18 -7.37 -4.61 -6.63
C ALA A 18 -8.14 -3.38 -6.12
N TRP A 19 -8.27 -2.33 -6.94
CA TRP A 19 -9.03 -1.14 -6.60
C TRP A 19 -10.54 -1.41 -6.52
N GLU A 20 -11.10 -2.18 -7.45
CA GLU A 20 -12.51 -2.62 -7.36
C GLU A 20 -12.76 -3.52 -6.14
N LEU A 21 -11.82 -4.43 -5.84
CA LEU A 21 -11.89 -5.24 -4.62
C LEU A 21 -11.91 -4.36 -3.35
N GLN A 22 -11.04 -3.34 -3.27
CA GLN A 22 -11.06 -2.39 -2.15
C GLN A 22 -12.41 -1.71 -2.01
N LYS A 23 -13.01 -1.21 -3.10
CA LYS A 23 -14.33 -0.55 -3.08
C LYS A 23 -15.43 -1.47 -2.55
N LYS A 24 -15.38 -2.77 -2.91
CA LYS A 24 -16.31 -3.77 -2.37
C LYS A 24 -16.09 -3.95 -0.87
N LEU A 25 -14.86 -4.22 -0.46
CA LEU A 25 -14.54 -4.51 0.93
C LEU A 25 -14.77 -3.31 1.87
N VAL A 26 -14.55 -2.08 1.39
CA VAL A 26 -14.92 -0.86 2.14
C VAL A 26 -16.41 -0.87 2.50
N ARG A 27 -17.29 -1.29 1.57
CA ARG A 27 -18.72 -1.41 1.85
C ARG A 27 -19.04 -2.53 2.85
N ASP A 28 -18.35 -3.65 2.74
CA ASP A 28 -18.53 -4.81 3.61
C ASP A 28 -18.09 -4.50 5.05
N VAL A 29 -16.93 -3.84 5.21
CA VAL A 29 -16.44 -3.36 6.50
C VAL A 29 -17.36 -2.28 7.09
N ASP A 30 -17.88 -1.34 6.28
CA ASP A 30 -18.83 -0.32 6.72
C ASP A 30 -20.11 -0.94 7.29
N ARG A 31 -20.65 -1.98 6.64
CA ARG A 31 -21.85 -2.70 7.11
C ARG A 31 -21.59 -3.59 8.34
N GLY A 32 -20.32 -3.90 8.62
CA GLY A 32 -19.95 -4.87 9.64
C GLY A 32 -20.11 -6.33 9.18
N ASP A 33 -20.29 -6.56 7.88
CA ASP A 33 -20.37 -7.89 7.27
C ASP A 33 -18.99 -8.57 7.25
N ARG A 34 -17.92 -7.76 7.49
CA ARG A 34 -16.53 -8.21 7.49
C ARG A 34 -15.72 -7.47 8.57
N PRO A 35 -14.74 -8.13 9.22
CA PRO A 35 -13.80 -7.47 10.12
C PRO A 35 -12.91 -6.49 9.35
N ASP A 36 -12.19 -5.66 10.08
CA ASP A 36 -11.11 -4.86 9.54
C ASP A 36 -10.16 -5.76 8.73
N THR A 37 -9.75 -5.31 7.55
CA THR A 37 -9.01 -6.15 6.61
C THR A 37 -7.74 -5.44 6.13
N LEU A 38 -6.61 -6.14 6.12
CA LEU A 38 -5.37 -5.70 5.50
C LEU A 38 -5.10 -6.57 4.27
N LEU A 39 -5.22 -6.00 3.07
CA LEU A 39 -4.78 -6.66 1.86
C LEU A 39 -3.29 -6.42 1.68
N LEU A 40 -2.54 -7.48 1.40
CA LEU A 40 -1.11 -7.46 1.09
C LEU A 40 -0.90 -8.08 -0.29
N LEU A 41 -0.17 -7.42 -1.16
CA LEU A 41 -0.01 -7.85 -2.55
C LEU A 41 1.19 -7.17 -3.25
N GLU A 42 1.42 -7.58 -4.49
CA GLU A 42 2.21 -6.87 -5.49
C GLU A 42 1.31 -6.44 -6.66
N HIS A 43 1.75 -5.44 -7.43
CA HIS A 43 1.16 -5.10 -8.72
C HIS A 43 2.09 -5.43 -9.89
N PRO A 44 1.58 -5.62 -11.11
CA PRO A 44 2.35 -5.41 -12.34
C PRO A 44 2.88 -3.95 -12.39
N PRO A 45 3.86 -3.65 -13.28
CA PRO A 45 4.35 -2.28 -13.43
C PRO A 45 3.22 -1.29 -13.68
N THR A 46 3.04 -0.33 -12.76
CA THR A 46 1.91 0.59 -12.74
C THR A 46 2.30 1.94 -12.17
N TYR A 47 1.95 3.03 -12.85
CA TYR A 47 1.94 4.37 -12.27
C TYR A 47 0.54 4.72 -11.80
N THR A 48 0.45 5.37 -10.64
CA THR A 48 -0.81 5.90 -10.12
C THR A 48 -0.67 7.39 -9.82
N ILE A 49 -1.61 8.20 -10.32
CA ILE A 49 -1.71 9.63 -10.05
C ILE A 49 -2.81 9.82 -9.01
N GLY A 50 -2.49 10.41 -7.88
CA GLY A 50 -3.43 10.70 -6.79
C GLY A 50 -4.20 11.99 -6.99
N SER A 51 -4.76 12.54 -5.89
CA SER A 51 -5.56 13.78 -5.92
C SER A 51 -4.74 15.03 -6.22
N ASP A 52 -3.45 15.04 -5.85
CA ASP A 52 -2.56 16.17 -6.05
C ASP A 52 -1.87 16.03 -7.42
N ARG A 53 -2.64 16.34 -8.45
CA ARG A 53 -2.28 16.08 -9.84
C ARG A 53 -1.21 17.03 -10.34
N HIS A 54 -0.05 16.48 -10.68
CA HIS A 54 1.05 17.16 -11.35
C HIS A 54 1.47 16.39 -12.61
N PRO A 55 0.81 16.65 -13.76
CA PRO A 55 1.08 15.93 -15.01
C PRO A 55 2.55 15.98 -15.44
N GLU A 56 3.26 17.06 -15.10
CA GLU A 56 4.68 17.28 -15.37
C GLU A 56 5.59 16.29 -14.64
N HIS A 57 5.11 15.63 -13.60
CA HIS A 57 5.87 14.60 -12.88
C HIS A 57 5.85 13.23 -13.58
N LEU A 58 5.01 13.02 -14.60
CA LEU A 58 5.09 11.88 -15.50
C LEU A 58 6.01 12.21 -16.68
N LEU A 59 7.21 11.62 -16.68
CA LEU A 59 8.26 11.90 -17.67
C LEU A 59 8.12 11.08 -18.96
N LEU A 60 7.27 10.04 -18.95
CA LEU A 60 7.08 9.12 -20.07
C LEU A 60 5.78 9.43 -20.82
N GLY A 61 5.87 9.50 -22.15
CA GLY A 61 4.69 9.59 -23.00
C GLY A 61 3.94 8.24 -23.13
N PRO A 62 2.70 8.26 -23.68
CA PRO A 62 1.84 7.07 -23.78
C PRO A 62 2.46 5.89 -24.53
N GLU A 63 3.19 6.16 -25.63
CA GLU A 63 3.85 5.12 -26.42
C GLU A 63 4.97 4.43 -25.65
N GLU A 64 5.73 5.18 -24.84
CA GLU A 64 6.79 4.63 -24.02
C GLU A 64 6.24 3.81 -22.84
N LEU A 65 5.14 4.26 -22.21
CA LEU A 65 4.42 3.48 -21.19
C LEU A 65 3.97 2.14 -21.76
N LYS A 66 3.35 2.16 -22.94
CA LYS A 66 2.90 0.96 -23.64
C LYS A 66 4.06 0.03 -23.98
N ARG A 67 5.17 0.58 -24.52
CA ARG A 67 6.37 -0.20 -24.87
C ARG A 67 6.99 -0.89 -23.65
N ARG A 68 6.97 -0.26 -22.49
CA ARG A 68 7.45 -0.81 -21.21
C ARG A 68 6.42 -1.68 -20.49
N GLY A 69 5.20 -1.79 -20.99
CA GLY A 69 4.12 -2.52 -20.33
C GLY A 69 3.73 -1.92 -18.97
N ILE A 70 3.83 -0.59 -18.83
CA ILE A 70 3.47 0.12 -17.60
C ILE A 70 2.03 0.65 -17.74
N ALA A 71 1.15 0.23 -16.84
CA ALA A 71 -0.20 0.76 -16.75
C ALA A 71 -0.20 2.14 -16.06
N LEU A 72 -1.18 2.99 -16.39
CA LEU A 72 -1.38 4.31 -15.77
C LEU A 72 -2.82 4.41 -15.27
N TYR A 73 -2.98 4.75 -14.00
CA TYR A 73 -4.29 4.97 -13.37
C TYR A 73 -4.35 6.34 -12.68
N GLU A 74 -5.43 7.07 -12.92
CA GLU A 74 -5.82 8.21 -12.09
C GLU A 74 -6.76 7.74 -11.01
N ILE A 75 -6.42 8.01 -9.75
CA ILE A 75 -7.10 7.44 -8.59
C ILE A 75 -7.38 8.47 -7.51
N ASP A 76 -8.13 8.07 -6.50
CA ASP A 76 -8.71 8.96 -5.48
C ASP A 76 -8.01 8.90 -4.12
N ARG A 77 -6.73 8.42 -4.06
CA ARG A 77 -5.88 8.55 -2.86
C ARG A 77 -5.29 9.94 -2.76
N GLY A 78 -4.90 10.33 -1.56
CA GLY A 78 -4.06 11.51 -1.36
C GLY A 78 -2.67 11.35 -1.98
N GLY A 79 -2.03 12.50 -2.25
CA GLY A 79 -0.69 12.59 -2.85
C GLY A 79 -0.69 12.58 -4.37
N ASP A 80 0.50 12.71 -4.94
CA ASP A 80 0.80 12.85 -6.36
C ASP A 80 1.12 11.49 -7.01
N ILE A 81 1.99 11.46 -8.02
CA ILE A 81 2.36 10.26 -8.78
C ILE A 81 3.30 9.33 -7.97
N THR A 82 3.08 8.02 -8.10
CA THR A 82 4.01 6.99 -7.60
C THR A 82 4.06 5.78 -8.52
N TYR A 83 5.00 4.88 -8.26
CA TYR A 83 5.16 3.60 -8.95
C TYR A 83 4.77 2.44 -8.07
N HIS A 84 4.15 1.43 -8.70
CA HIS A 84 3.96 0.10 -8.15
C HIS A 84 4.53 -0.94 -9.12
N GLY A 85 5.14 -2.00 -8.59
CA GLY A 85 5.69 -3.05 -9.43
C GLY A 85 6.18 -4.27 -8.68
N PRO A 86 6.67 -5.29 -9.42
CA PRO A 86 7.21 -6.51 -8.82
C PRO A 86 8.38 -6.22 -7.87
N GLY A 87 8.32 -6.84 -6.69
CA GLY A 87 9.32 -6.59 -5.64
C GLY A 87 8.93 -5.48 -4.64
N GLN A 88 7.76 -4.84 -4.83
CA GLN A 88 7.21 -3.87 -3.89
C GLN A 88 6.07 -4.51 -3.09
N LEU A 89 6.13 -4.46 -1.76
CA LEU A 89 5.02 -4.84 -0.91
C LEU A 89 4.00 -3.70 -0.87
N VAL A 90 2.81 -3.95 -1.40
CA VAL A 90 1.68 -3.03 -1.29
C VAL A 90 0.75 -3.51 -0.19
N GLY A 91 0.35 -2.60 0.69
CA GLY A 91 -0.61 -2.85 1.77
C GLY A 91 -1.79 -1.91 1.69
N TYR A 92 -3.00 -2.48 1.67
CA TYR A 92 -4.27 -1.73 1.68
C TYR A 92 -5.03 -2.04 2.97
N PRO A 93 -4.88 -1.21 4.03
CA PRO A 93 -5.67 -1.33 5.23
C PRO A 93 -7.08 -0.78 5.00
N LEU A 94 -8.08 -1.63 5.14
CA LEU A 94 -9.49 -1.32 5.04
C LEU A 94 -10.05 -1.36 6.47
N LEU A 95 -9.85 -0.27 7.21
CA LEU A 95 -10.11 -0.19 8.65
C LEU A 95 -11.28 0.75 8.92
N TYR A 96 -12.21 0.33 9.77
CA TYR A 96 -13.22 1.23 10.31
C TYR A 96 -12.60 2.13 11.38
N LEU A 97 -12.73 3.44 11.16
CA LEU A 97 -12.29 4.46 12.08
C LEU A 97 -13.50 5.13 12.74
N ASN A 98 -13.59 4.94 14.06
CA ASN A 98 -14.63 5.59 14.87
C ASN A 98 -14.37 7.10 14.95
N PRO A 99 -15.40 7.96 14.79
CA PRO A 99 -15.23 9.41 14.88
C PRO A 99 -14.82 9.90 16.27
N ALA A 100 -15.09 9.13 17.33
CA ALA A 100 -14.65 9.48 18.68
C ALA A 100 -13.14 9.29 18.81
N GLY A 101 -12.40 10.40 18.87
CA GLY A 101 -10.93 10.40 18.93
C GLY A 101 -10.25 10.19 17.57
N LEU A 102 -10.98 10.38 16.47
CA LEU A 102 -10.41 10.28 15.13
C LEU A 102 -9.38 11.39 14.86
N ASP A 103 -8.14 10.98 14.64
CA ASP A 103 -7.07 11.81 14.14
C ASP A 103 -6.50 11.18 12.86
N LEU A 104 -6.77 11.83 11.72
CA LEU A 104 -6.33 11.35 10.40
C LEU A 104 -4.81 11.44 10.24
N HIS A 105 -4.17 12.44 10.84
CA HIS A 105 -2.71 12.55 10.84
C HIS A 105 -2.11 11.44 11.70
N ARG A 106 -2.71 11.12 12.84
CA ARG A 106 -2.29 10.01 13.68
C ARG A 106 -2.34 8.68 12.92
N TYR A 107 -3.40 8.44 12.13
CA TYR A 107 -3.49 7.23 11.30
C TYR A 107 -2.32 7.09 10.32
N LEU A 108 -1.91 8.19 9.67
CA LEU A 108 -0.74 8.17 8.78
C LEU A 108 0.54 7.86 9.56
N ARG A 109 0.72 8.46 10.74
CA ARG A 109 1.87 8.19 11.63
C ARG A 109 1.90 6.76 12.15
N ASP A 110 0.73 6.16 12.39
CA ASP A 110 0.62 4.76 12.80
C ASP A 110 1.01 3.80 11.65
N LEU A 111 0.69 4.13 10.39
CA LEU A 111 1.19 3.37 9.23
C LEU A 111 2.72 3.46 9.11
N GLU A 112 3.29 4.65 9.26
CA GLU A 112 4.74 4.84 9.26
C GLU A 112 5.39 4.08 10.40
N GLU A 113 4.82 4.11 11.61
CA GLU A 113 5.34 3.40 12.79
C GLU A 113 5.41 1.90 12.60
N ALA A 114 4.39 1.30 11.99
CA ALA A 114 4.38 -0.13 11.70
C ALA A 114 5.52 -0.51 10.74
N ILE A 115 5.77 0.31 9.71
CA ILE A 115 6.86 0.08 8.75
C ILE A 115 8.23 0.33 9.41
N ILE A 116 8.38 1.38 10.21
CA ILE A 116 9.61 1.66 10.95
C ILE A 116 9.94 0.49 11.89
N GLY A 117 8.94 -0.07 12.59
CA GLY A 117 9.12 -1.24 13.43
C GLY A 117 9.62 -2.46 12.67
N LEU A 118 9.10 -2.71 11.47
CA LEU A 118 9.61 -3.76 10.58
C LEU A 118 11.06 -3.50 10.16
N LEU A 119 11.40 -2.26 9.75
CA LEU A 119 12.75 -1.92 9.29
C LEU A 119 13.80 -2.14 10.38
N ALA A 120 13.45 -1.94 11.65
CA ALA A 120 14.33 -2.19 12.78
C ALA A 120 14.76 -3.67 12.88
N GLU A 121 13.92 -4.63 12.44
CA GLU A 121 14.31 -6.06 12.38
C GLU A 121 15.48 -6.33 11.42
N PHE A 122 15.68 -5.44 10.45
CA PHE A 122 16.78 -5.49 9.47
C PHE A 122 17.97 -4.61 9.88
N GLY A 123 17.94 -4.03 11.09
CA GLY A 123 18.96 -3.08 11.54
C GLY A 123 18.92 -1.74 10.81
N LEU A 124 17.82 -1.41 10.13
CA LEU A 124 17.63 -0.15 9.42
C LEU A 124 16.96 0.87 10.33
N GLU A 125 17.53 2.08 10.42
CA GLU A 125 16.95 3.20 11.12
C GLU A 125 15.93 3.92 10.22
N GLY A 126 14.68 3.44 10.26
CA GLY A 126 13.56 4.10 9.57
C GLY A 126 13.15 5.40 10.25
N GLY A 127 12.87 6.42 9.47
CA GLY A 127 12.50 7.73 9.96
C GLY A 127 11.39 8.40 9.17
N ARG A 128 11.04 9.62 9.59
CA ARG A 128 10.01 10.49 9.00
C ARG A 128 10.63 11.81 8.57
N LYS A 129 10.08 12.39 7.50
CA LYS A 129 10.38 13.79 7.14
C LYS A 129 9.12 14.64 7.35
N PRO A 130 9.19 15.78 8.07
CA PRO A 130 8.01 16.56 8.44
C PRO A 130 7.14 17.01 7.25
N ALA A 131 7.78 17.33 6.12
CA ALA A 131 7.10 17.81 4.92
C ALA A 131 6.54 16.70 4.03
N TYR A 132 6.95 15.43 4.24
CA TYR A 132 6.70 14.36 3.28
C TYR A 132 6.20 13.09 3.97
N THR A 133 4.95 12.72 3.73
CA THR A 133 4.39 11.46 4.23
C THR A 133 5.13 10.27 3.63
N GLY A 134 5.44 9.27 4.46
CA GLY A 134 6.16 8.05 4.07
C GLY A 134 7.28 7.72 5.03
N VAL A 135 7.99 6.63 4.77
CA VAL A 135 9.12 6.18 5.60
C VAL A 135 10.43 6.34 4.82
N TRP A 136 11.45 6.77 5.53
CA TRP A 136 12.74 7.15 4.99
C TRP A 136 13.87 6.41 5.73
N VAL A 137 14.96 6.13 5.01
CA VAL A 137 16.23 5.72 5.59
C VAL A 137 17.28 6.72 5.10
N GLY A 138 17.81 7.53 6.01
CA GLY A 138 18.59 8.71 5.63
C GLY A 138 17.77 9.65 4.73
N ASP A 139 18.30 9.94 3.55
CA ASP A 139 17.66 10.82 2.56
C ASP A 139 16.91 10.08 1.44
N GLU A 140 16.76 8.76 1.55
CA GLU A 140 16.06 7.98 0.53
C GLU A 140 14.73 7.45 1.06
N LYS A 141 13.65 7.61 0.26
CA LYS A 141 12.33 7.10 0.62
C LYS A 141 12.27 5.60 0.36
N ILE A 142 11.95 4.83 1.40
CA ILE A 142 11.77 3.38 1.32
C ILE A 142 10.31 2.96 1.21
N ALA A 143 9.39 3.76 1.75
CA ALA A 143 7.95 3.50 1.62
C ALA A 143 7.16 4.77 1.34
N ALA A 144 6.28 4.71 0.34
CA ALA A 144 5.29 5.72 0.04
C ALA A 144 3.97 5.40 0.77
N ILE A 145 3.24 6.43 1.21
CA ILE A 145 1.93 6.30 1.84
C ILE A 145 0.97 7.28 1.20
N GLY A 146 -0.17 6.77 0.74
CA GLY A 146 -1.27 7.55 0.21
C GLY A 146 -2.59 6.85 0.49
N VAL A 147 -3.48 7.50 1.24
CA VAL A 147 -4.72 6.91 1.73
C VAL A 147 -5.94 7.70 1.28
N LYS A 148 -7.10 7.07 1.43
CA LYS A 148 -8.41 7.72 1.33
C LYS A 148 -9.26 7.35 2.53
N PHE A 149 -9.99 8.33 3.05
CA PHE A 149 -10.97 8.15 4.11
C PHE A 149 -12.37 8.18 3.48
N ASN A 150 -12.99 7.02 3.34
CA ASN A 150 -14.33 6.89 2.80
C ASN A 150 -15.35 7.10 3.93
N LYS A 151 -16.21 8.10 3.79
CA LYS A 151 -17.27 8.32 4.79
C LYS A 151 -18.17 7.09 4.89
N ALA A 152 -18.31 6.55 6.08
CA ALA A 152 -19.18 5.42 6.34
C ALA A 152 -20.66 5.81 6.10
N ARG A 153 -21.44 4.89 5.54
CA ARG A 153 -22.84 5.14 5.17
C ARG A 153 -23.82 4.52 6.14
N THR A 154 -23.41 3.43 6.82
CA THR A 154 -24.27 2.68 7.75
C THR A 154 -24.08 3.11 9.20
N ARG A 155 -22.97 3.75 9.50
CA ARG A 155 -22.59 4.24 10.84
C ARG A 155 -21.78 5.54 10.75
N LYS A 156 -21.57 6.23 11.89
CA LYS A 156 -20.71 7.42 11.91
C LYS A 156 -19.25 7.00 11.79
N GLY A 157 -18.44 7.74 11.03
CA GLY A 157 -17.00 7.50 10.90
C GLY A 157 -16.56 7.29 9.45
N PHE A 158 -15.45 6.60 9.30
CA PHE A 158 -14.82 6.37 8.00
C PHE A 158 -14.34 4.93 7.88
N VAL A 159 -14.21 4.45 6.64
CA VAL A 159 -13.45 3.25 6.32
C VAL A 159 -12.29 3.67 5.42
N THR A 160 -11.08 3.24 5.74
CA THR A 160 -9.88 3.57 4.96
C THR A 160 -9.79 2.75 3.68
N SER A 161 -9.11 3.28 2.66
CA SER A 161 -8.68 2.55 1.46
C SER A 161 -7.36 3.10 0.94
N HIS A 162 -6.78 2.42 -0.05
CA HIS A 162 -5.38 2.58 -0.40
C HIS A 162 -4.48 2.33 0.81
N GLY A 163 -3.27 2.87 0.89
CA GLY A 163 -2.42 2.59 2.02
C GLY A 163 -0.95 2.89 1.77
N PHE A 164 -0.10 1.87 1.74
CA PHE A 164 1.34 2.03 1.61
C PHE A 164 1.93 1.13 0.53
N ALA A 165 3.13 1.52 0.07
CA ALA A 165 3.95 0.76 -0.86
C ALA A 165 5.39 0.78 -0.34
N LEU A 166 5.88 -0.38 0.15
CA LEU A 166 7.22 -0.58 0.71
C LEU A 166 8.12 -1.26 -0.34
N ASN A 167 9.23 -0.63 -0.67
CA ASN A 167 10.20 -1.17 -1.60
C ASN A 167 11.02 -2.28 -0.93
N VAL A 168 10.83 -3.53 -1.36
CA VAL A 168 11.54 -4.70 -0.84
C VAL A 168 12.74 -5.02 -1.69
N ARG A 169 12.55 -5.14 -3.00
CA ARG A 169 13.61 -5.51 -3.97
C ARG A 169 14.18 -4.26 -4.65
N LYS A 170 15.48 -4.28 -4.94
CA LYS A 170 16.16 -3.17 -5.64
C LYS A 170 15.66 -2.91 -7.06
N SER A 171 15.07 -3.91 -7.72
CA SER A 171 14.46 -3.73 -9.04
C SER A 171 13.37 -2.65 -9.08
N VAL A 172 12.68 -2.43 -7.97
CA VAL A 172 11.62 -1.40 -7.85
C VAL A 172 12.18 -0.01 -8.13
N GLU A 173 13.32 0.32 -7.53
CA GLU A 173 13.97 1.63 -7.70
C GLU A 173 14.71 1.75 -9.03
N GLU A 174 15.37 0.67 -9.47
CA GLU A 174 16.18 0.67 -10.69
C GLU A 174 15.33 0.81 -11.96
N GLU A 175 14.13 0.24 -11.99
CA GLU A 175 13.27 0.17 -13.17
C GLU A 175 12.04 1.09 -13.07
N GLY A 176 11.42 1.16 -11.91
CA GLY A 176 10.11 1.75 -11.73
C GLY A 176 10.10 3.28 -11.66
N PHE A 177 10.96 3.85 -10.84
CA PHE A 177 10.91 5.29 -10.55
C PHE A 177 11.58 6.17 -11.61
N ARG A 178 12.29 5.60 -12.61
CA ARG A 178 12.99 6.37 -13.67
C ARG A 178 12.05 7.16 -14.59
N GLY A 179 10.79 6.81 -14.63
CA GLY A 179 9.80 7.44 -15.53
C GLY A 179 8.95 8.51 -14.88
N ILE A 180 9.22 8.84 -13.62
CA ILE A 180 8.44 9.83 -12.85
C ILE A 180 9.35 10.68 -11.95
N VAL A 181 8.83 11.82 -11.51
CA VAL A 181 9.35 12.58 -10.36
C VAL A 181 8.48 12.19 -9.15
N PRO A 182 8.93 11.27 -8.28
CA PRO A 182 8.06 10.71 -7.24
C PRO A 182 7.58 11.79 -6.28
N CYS A 183 6.28 11.99 -6.16
CA CYS A 183 5.67 13.01 -5.29
C CYS A 183 6.23 14.44 -5.51
N GLY A 184 6.75 14.75 -6.71
CA GLY A 184 7.41 16.04 -6.97
C GLY A 184 8.73 16.27 -6.22
N ILE A 185 9.31 15.23 -5.64
CA ILE A 185 10.52 15.32 -4.82
C ILE A 185 11.71 14.94 -5.69
N SER A 186 12.38 15.94 -6.25
CA SER A 186 13.58 15.75 -7.08
C SER A 186 14.87 15.70 -6.27
N GLU A 187 14.85 16.18 -5.04
CA GLU A 187 16.02 16.32 -4.18
C GLU A 187 16.39 15.08 -3.36
N TYR A 188 15.48 14.09 -3.30
CA TYR A 188 15.65 12.87 -2.52
C TYR A 188 15.52 11.63 -3.39
N GLY A 189 16.29 10.59 -3.02
CA GLY A 189 16.30 9.30 -3.70
C GLY A 189 15.16 8.37 -3.23
N VAL A 190 15.14 7.20 -3.88
CA VAL A 190 14.31 6.06 -3.50
C VAL A 190 15.25 4.90 -3.18
N THR A 191 14.91 4.12 -2.17
CA THR A 191 15.69 2.95 -1.76
C THR A 191 14.80 1.73 -1.50
N SER A 192 15.41 0.59 -1.18
CA SER A 192 14.73 -0.67 -0.87
C SER A 192 15.46 -1.44 0.23
N ILE A 193 14.77 -2.40 0.86
CA ILE A 193 15.38 -3.26 1.88
C ILE A 193 16.58 -4.00 1.28
N GLU A 194 16.43 -4.63 0.09
CA GLU A 194 17.52 -5.36 -0.56
C GLU A 194 18.74 -4.48 -0.85
N LYS A 195 18.54 -3.23 -1.30
CA LYS A 195 19.66 -2.30 -1.57
C LYS A 195 20.47 -1.99 -0.31
N LEU A 196 19.77 -1.80 0.82
CA LEU A 196 20.42 -1.37 2.06
C LEU A 196 21.05 -2.53 2.85
N THR A 197 20.48 -3.75 2.74
CA THR A 197 20.88 -4.90 3.57
C THR A 197 21.56 -6.02 2.79
N GLY A 198 21.33 -6.10 1.47
CA GLY A 198 21.69 -7.26 0.65
C GLY A 198 20.74 -8.45 0.79
N GLU A 199 19.74 -8.40 1.69
CA GLU A 199 18.79 -9.49 1.90
C GLU A 199 17.77 -9.59 0.76
N LYS A 200 17.60 -10.80 0.22
CA LYS A 200 16.69 -11.07 -0.91
C LYS A 200 15.35 -11.63 -0.43
N LEU A 201 14.59 -10.82 0.29
CA LEU A 201 13.24 -11.17 0.73
C LEU A 201 12.22 -11.08 -0.40
N THR A 202 11.14 -11.84 -0.27
CA THR A 202 9.93 -11.66 -1.07
C THR A 202 8.99 -10.64 -0.40
N PRO A 203 8.13 -9.94 -1.17
CA PRO A 203 7.09 -9.10 -0.58
C PRO A 203 6.14 -9.87 0.34
N GLU A 204 5.84 -11.14 0.07
CA GLU A 204 5.02 -11.98 0.96
C GLU A 204 5.69 -12.21 2.32
N GLU A 205 6.96 -12.60 2.33
CA GLU A 205 7.73 -12.77 3.58
C GLU A 205 7.82 -11.47 4.37
N THR A 206 8.07 -10.36 3.66
CA THR A 206 8.09 -9.03 4.26
C THR A 206 6.73 -8.66 4.86
N GLY A 207 5.63 -8.96 4.17
CA GLY A 207 4.27 -8.74 4.67
C GLY A 207 3.94 -9.56 5.91
N ARG A 208 4.40 -10.82 5.99
CA ARG A 208 4.26 -11.65 7.20
C ARG A 208 5.02 -11.06 8.39
N ARG A 209 6.21 -10.53 8.16
CA ARG A 209 7.03 -9.87 9.21
C ARG A 209 6.45 -8.51 9.62
N LEU A 210 5.81 -7.78 8.70
CA LEU A 210 5.15 -6.51 8.99
C LEU A 210 3.94 -6.70 9.93
N LEU A 211 3.20 -7.81 9.79
CA LEU A 211 1.90 -7.98 10.45
C LEU A 211 1.94 -7.83 11.98
N PRO A 212 2.90 -8.38 12.73
CA PRO A 212 2.99 -8.16 14.18
C PRO A 212 3.17 -6.69 14.56
N HIS A 213 3.97 -5.93 13.80
CA HIS A 213 4.17 -4.49 14.03
C HIS A 213 2.90 -3.71 13.76
N PHE A 214 2.23 -4.02 12.65
CA PHE A 214 0.94 -3.43 12.30
C PHE A 214 -0.11 -3.70 13.38
N ALA A 215 -0.26 -4.96 13.79
CA ALA A 215 -1.22 -5.37 14.81
C ALA A 215 -0.95 -4.65 16.15
N ARG A 216 0.30 -4.58 16.59
CA ARG A 216 0.71 -3.86 17.81
C ARG A 216 0.37 -2.37 17.76
N VAL A 217 0.69 -1.69 16.65
CA VAL A 217 0.50 -0.24 16.52
C VAL A 217 -0.98 0.12 16.49
N PHE A 218 -1.80 -0.66 15.79
CA PHE A 218 -3.23 -0.41 15.63
C PHE A 218 -4.11 -1.07 16.69
N GLY A 219 -3.55 -1.88 17.59
CA GLY A 219 -4.28 -2.57 18.66
C GLY A 219 -5.19 -3.67 18.12
N PHE A 220 -4.69 -4.50 17.21
CA PHE A 220 -5.45 -5.61 16.63
C PHE A 220 -4.95 -6.98 17.09
N GLU A 221 -5.88 -7.94 17.18
CA GLU A 221 -5.60 -9.37 17.07
C GLU A 221 -5.65 -9.75 15.59
N ALA A 222 -4.48 -10.01 14.98
CA ALA A 222 -4.37 -10.22 13.55
C ALA A 222 -4.31 -11.71 13.19
N ARG A 223 -5.03 -12.10 12.11
CA ARG A 223 -4.97 -13.43 11.50
C ARG A 223 -4.49 -13.30 10.06
N TYR A 224 -3.46 -14.06 9.70
CA TYR A 224 -2.92 -14.08 8.34
C TYR A 224 -3.45 -15.27 7.55
N ARG A 225 -3.79 -15.04 6.29
CA ARG A 225 -4.10 -16.09 5.32
C ARG A 225 -3.57 -15.75 3.93
N THR A 226 -3.28 -16.77 3.14
CA THR A 226 -2.98 -16.63 1.72
C THR A 226 -4.24 -16.98 0.92
N SER A 227 -4.58 -16.15 -0.06
CA SER A 227 -5.69 -16.46 -0.98
C SER A 227 -5.32 -17.70 -1.81
N THR A 228 -6.20 -18.70 -1.85
CA THR A 228 -6.01 -19.93 -2.63
C THR A 228 -6.40 -19.80 -4.11
N SER A 229 -7.01 -18.67 -4.49
CA SER A 229 -7.40 -18.41 -5.89
C SER A 229 -6.22 -17.80 -6.66
N LYS A 230 -5.68 -18.55 -7.65
CA LYS A 230 -4.85 -17.93 -8.69
C LYS A 230 -5.73 -16.93 -9.47
N PRO A 231 -5.27 -15.69 -9.70
CA PRO A 231 -5.98 -14.77 -10.59
C PRO A 231 -5.95 -15.36 -12.01
N THR A 232 -7.09 -15.90 -12.45
CA THR A 232 -7.28 -16.26 -13.84
C THR A 232 -7.98 -15.08 -14.52
N SER A 233 -7.50 -14.68 -15.68
CA SER A 233 -7.86 -13.50 -16.46
C SER A 233 -9.32 -13.42 -16.94
N ARG A 234 -10.27 -14.09 -16.28
CA ARG A 234 -11.69 -14.14 -16.67
C ARG A 234 -12.69 -14.39 -15.53
N ALA A 235 -12.29 -14.27 -14.26
CA ALA A 235 -13.15 -14.65 -13.13
C ALA A 235 -13.57 -13.44 -12.27
N GLU A 236 -14.25 -12.48 -12.88
CA GLU A 236 -14.82 -11.31 -12.18
C GLU A 236 -15.88 -11.66 -11.12
N ALA A 237 -16.47 -12.86 -11.19
CA ALA A 237 -17.50 -13.30 -10.26
C ALA A 237 -16.99 -14.20 -9.11
N THR A 238 -15.82 -14.86 -9.25
CA THR A 238 -15.39 -15.92 -8.33
C THR A 238 -14.43 -15.42 -7.23
N MET A 239 -13.66 -14.36 -7.47
CA MET A 239 -12.77 -13.80 -6.43
C MET A 239 -13.51 -13.30 -5.20
N ALA A 240 -14.72 -12.77 -5.37
CA ALA A 240 -15.51 -12.29 -4.25
C ALA A 240 -15.96 -13.42 -3.30
N ASN A 241 -16.13 -14.64 -3.81
CA ASN A 241 -16.61 -15.77 -3.01
C ASN A 241 -15.50 -16.65 -2.41
N SER A 242 -14.25 -16.56 -2.91
CA SER A 242 -13.10 -17.29 -2.33
C SER A 242 -12.38 -16.52 -1.22
N ILE A 243 -12.74 -15.25 -1.02
CA ILE A 243 -12.22 -14.41 0.06
C ILE A 243 -13.23 -14.37 1.23
N ILE A 244 -14.37 -15.06 1.10
CA ILE A 244 -15.41 -15.21 2.14
C ILE A 244 -15.11 -16.40 3.03
#